data_928753646281217dbd49bb5825fd3874
#
_entry.id   928753646281217dbd49bb5825fd3874
#
_cell.length_a   1.000
_cell.length_b   1.000
_cell.length_c   1.000
_cell.angle_alpha   90.00
_cell.angle_beta   90.00
_cell.angle_gamma   90.00
#
_symmetry.space_group_name_H-M   'P 1'
#
loop_
_entity.id
_entity.type
_entity.pdbx_description
1 polymer ?
#
loop_
_entity_poly.entity_id
_entity_poly.type
_entity_poly.pdbx_seq_one_letter_code
_entity_poly.pdbx_strand_id
1 'polypeptide(L)'
;MKLQLEQFLSQHGVDICLLCETFLKPHEALRLANYVCHHTDRPTTGGGTAILVRRGIVQNSLPVPGLTHLEVTAVQVTLAGRPVKILAAYL
;
A
#
# COMPACT_ATOMS: atom_id res chain seq x y z
N MET A 1 -3.30 16.83 0.22
CA MET A 1 -3.63 15.40 0.21
C MET A 1 -2.65 14.58 1.04
N LYS A 2 -1.38 14.56 0.62
CA LYS A 2 -0.36 13.77 1.33
C LYS A 2 -0.21 14.21 2.79
N LEU A 3 -0.11 15.50 3.04
CA LEU A 3 0.07 16.02 4.40
C LEU A 3 -1.12 15.68 5.29
N GLN A 4 -2.34 15.78 4.78
CA GLN A 4 -3.53 15.43 5.52
C GLN A 4 -3.56 13.95 5.87
N LEU A 5 -3.13 13.10 4.94
CA LEU A 5 -3.05 11.67 5.17
C LEU A 5 -2.01 11.35 6.25
N GLU A 6 -0.82 11.97 6.17
CA GLU A 6 0.22 11.77 7.18
C GLU A 6 -0.27 12.16 8.57
N GLN A 7 -0.95 13.30 8.68
CA GLN A 7 -1.47 13.78 9.96
C GLN A 7 -2.52 12.82 10.51
N PHE A 8 -3.42 12.32 9.66
CA PHE A 8 -4.45 11.39 10.08
C PHE A 8 -3.84 10.08 10.59
N LEU A 9 -2.91 9.51 9.83
CA LEU A 9 -2.28 8.24 10.19
C LEU A 9 -1.50 8.35 11.50
N SER A 10 -0.77 9.45 11.66
CA SER A 10 0.00 9.70 12.88
C SER A 10 -0.91 9.93 14.08
N GLN A 11 -1.95 10.74 13.89
CA GLN A 11 -2.87 11.11 14.96
C GLN A 11 -3.64 9.92 15.50
N HIS A 12 -4.00 8.98 14.64
CA HIS A 12 -4.79 7.81 15.01
C HIS A 12 -3.95 6.54 15.23
N GLY A 13 -2.63 6.64 15.10
CA GLY A 13 -1.75 5.49 15.33
C GLY A 13 -2.04 4.33 14.39
N VAL A 14 -2.29 4.61 13.13
CA VAL A 14 -2.64 3.59 12.16
C VAL A 14 -1.41 2.75 11.81
N ASP A 15 -1.54 1.43 11.89
CA ASP A 15 -0.46 0.51 11.55
C ASP A 15 -0.43 0.17 10.07
N ILE A 16 -1.58 -0.02 9.47
CA ILE A 16 -1.71 -0.44 8.07
C ILE A 16 -2.85 0.34 7.44
N CYS A 17 -2.61 0.89 6.25
CA CYS A 17 -3.61 1.65 5.52
C CYS A 17 -3.66 1.18 4.07
N LEU A 18 -4.85 0.84 3.59
CA LEU A 18 -5.07 0.41 2.21
C LEU A 18 -5.66 1.57 1.42
N LEU A 19 -5.07 1.86 0.27
CA LEU A 19 -5.51 2.94 -0.61
C LEU A 19 -5.87 2.39 -1.98
N CYS A 20 -6.94 2.91 -2.55
CA CYS A 20 -7.37 2.62 -3.91
C CYS A 20 -7.37 3.91 -4.73
N GLU A 21 -7.27 3.76 -6.05
CA GLU A 21 -7.29 4.91 -6.97
C GLU A 21 -6.23 5.95 -6.59
N THR A 22 -5.00 5.47 -6.41
CA THR A 22 -3.90 6.34 -5.98
C THR A 22 -3.50 7.35 -7.05
N PHE A 23 -3.77 7.05 -8.31
CA PHE A 23 -3.41 7.87 -9.47
C PHE A 23 -1.91 8.19 -9.55
N LEU A 24 -1.10 7.34 -8.95
CA LEU A 24 0.36 7.49 -9.03
C LEU A 24 0.81 7.14 -10.45
N LYS A 25 1.70 7.95 -10.98
CA LYS A 25 2.33 7.66 -12.27
C LYS A 25 3.39 6.57 -12.08
N PRO A 26 3.75 5.86 -13.15
CA PRO A 26 4.89 4.94 -13.07
C PRO A 26 6.10 5.66 -12.50
N HIS A 27 6.80 5.00 -11.60
CA HIS A 27 7.98 5.53 -10.89
C HIS A 27 7.68 6.57 -9.81
N GLU A 28 6.45 7.01 -9.65
CA GLU A 28 6.10 7.81 -8.48
C GLU A 28 5.99 6.89 -7.25
N ALA A 29 6.39 7.42 -6.12
CA ALA A 29 6.24 6.72 -4.85
C ALA A 29 5.54 7.66 -3.86
N LEU A 30 4.55 7.13 -3.18
CA LEU A 30 3.92 7.85 -2.08
C LEU A 30 4.82 7.69 -0.85
N ARG A 31 5.50 8.77 -0.48
CA ARG A 31 6.44 8.76 0.64
C ARG A 31 5.80 9.45 1.84
N LEU A 32 5.54 8.67 2.86
CA LEU A 32 4.98 9.16 4.11
C LEU A 32 5.93 8.83 5.26
N ALA A 33 6.08 9.77 6.20
CA ALA A 33 6.93 9.55 7.36
C ALA A 33 6.46 8.32 8.14
N ASN A 34 7.39 7.47 8.52
CA ASN A 34 7.17 6.26 9.34
C ASN A 34 6.38 5.14 8.65
N TYR A 35 6.18 5.23 7.35
CA TYR A 35 5.48 4.19 6.59
C TYR A 35 6.30 3.73 5.40
N VAL A 36 6.12 2.46 5.05
CA VAL A 36 6.62 1.90 3.80
C VAL A 36 5.42 1.73 2.89
N CYS A 37 5.53 2.22 1.67
CA CYS A 37 4.45 2.12 0.68
C CYS A 37 4.72 0.97 -0.28
N HIS A 38 3.80 0.01 -0.30
CA HIS A 38 3.78 -1.06 -1.30
C HIS A 38 2.70 -0.70 -2.30
N HIS A 39 3.05 -0.57 -3.57
CA HIS A 39 2.07 -0.13 -4.56
C HIS A 39 2.22 -0.86 -5.87
N THR A 40 1.11 -0.88 -6.61
CA THR A 40 1.07 -1.41 -7.97
C THR A 40 0.48 -0.31 -8.85
N ASP A 41 1.21 0.02 -9.91
CA ASP A 41 0.84 1.10 -10.82
C ASP A 41 0.29 0.52 -12.11
N ARG A 42 -0.67 1.25 -12.70
CA ARG A 42 -1.12 0.94 -14.05
C ARG A 42 -0.17 1.53 -15.07
N PRO A 43 -0.01 0.87 -16.25
CA PRO A 43 0.68 1.49 -17.36
C PRO A 43 -0.09 2.68 -17.93
N THR A 44 -1.39 2.79 -17.65
CA THR A 44 -2.24 3.91 -18.08
C THR A 44 -2.61 4.79 -16.89
N THR A 45 -3.08 6.00 -17.16
CA THR A 45 -3.50 6.91 -16.10
C THR A 45 -4.74 6.40 -15.38
N GLY A 46 -4.81 6.67 -14.08
CA GLY A 46 -5.96 6.30 -13.25
C GLY A 46 -5.79 4.95 -12.58
N GLY A 47 -6.48 4.74 -11.51
CA GLY A 47 -6.47 3.52 -10.74
C GLY A 47 -5.25 3.41 -9.84
N GLY A 48 -4.81 2.17 -9.57
CA GLY A 48 -3.69 1.88 -8.68
C GLY A 48 -4.14 1.51 -7.28
N THR A 49 -3.37 0.62 -6.66
CA THR A 49 -3.58 0.22 -5.27
C THR A 49 -2.30 0.44 -4.49
N ALA A 50 -2.42 0.73 -3.21
CA ALA A 50 -1.27 0.87 -2.33
C ALA A 50 -1.61 0.38 -0.94
N ILE A 51 -0.61 -0.18 -0.27
CA ILE A 51 -0.70 -0.58 1.13
C ILE A 51 0.43 0.13 1.86
N LEU A 52 0.07 0.95 2.84
CA LEU A 52 1.03 1.61 3.71
C LEU A 52 1.18 0.79 4.97
N VAL A 53 2.39 0.43 5.32
CA VAL A 53 2.68 -0.35 6.53
C VAL A 53 3.67 0.42 7.38
N ARG A 54 3.41 0.56 8.68
CA ARG A 54 4.31 1.24 9.60
C ARG A 54 5.67 0.58 9.60
N ARG A 55 6.74 1.38 9.61
CA ARG A 55 8.12 0.90 9.45
C ARG A 55 8.54 -0.13 10.48
N GLY A 56 8.05 -0.05 11.69
CA GLY A 56 8.44 -1.00 12.73
C GLY A 56 7.87 -2.41 12.56
N ILE A 57 6.97 -2.62 11.61
CA ILE A 57 6.34 -3.91 11.37
C ILE A 57 7.18 -4.69 10.35
N VAL A 58 7.46 -5.95 10.64
CA VAL A 58 8.14 -6.84 9.69
C VAL A 58 7.22 -7.07 8.51
N GLN A 59 7.70 -6.79 7.29
CA GLN A 59 6.85 -6.76 6.10
C GLN A 59 7.64 -7.13 4.86
N ASN A 60 6.97 -7.80 3.94
CA ASN A 60 7.52 -8.19 2.64
C ASN A 60 6.45 -8.04 1.57
N SER A 61 6.82 -7.46 0.42
CA SER A 61 5.93 -7.47 -0.73
C SER A 61 5.74 -8.90 -1.22
N LEU A 62 4.52 -9.23 -1.61
CA LEU A 62 4.24 -10.51 -2.23
C LEU A 62 4.12 -10.33 -3.74
N PRO A 63 4.73 -11.22 -4.53
CA PRO A 63 4.58 -11.16 -5.98
C PRO A 63 3.14 -11.48 -6.36
N VAL A 64 2.62 -10.73 -7.33
CA VAL A 64 1.28 -10.93 -7.85
C VAL A 64 1.40 -11.18 -9.35
N PRO A 65 0.76 -12.22 -9.90
CA PRO A 65 0.78 -12.44 -11.34
C PRO A 65 0.06 -11.30 -12.06
N GLY A 66 0.47 -11.02 -13.29
CA GLY A 66 -0.20 -10.02 -14.10
C GLY A 66 -1.64 -10.44 -14.35
N LEU A 67 -2.58 -9.61 -13.90
CA LEU A 67 -4.00 -9.85 -14.08
C LEU A 67 -4.57 -8.86 -15.09
N THR A 68 -5.52 -9.32 -15.91
CA THR A 68 -6.03 -8.51 -17.01
C THR A 68 -7.03 -7.46 -16.56
N HIS A 69 -7.88 -7.81 -15.59
CA HIS A 69 -9.00 -6.96 -15.17
C HIS A 69 -9.01 -6.65 -13.70
N LEU A 70 -7.92 -6.95 -13.00
CA LEU A 70 -7.84 -6.78 -11.56
C LEU A 70 -6.46 -6.26 -11.20
N GLU A 71 -6.41 -5.14 -10.49
CA GLU A 71 -5.17 -4.66 -9.91
C GLU A 71 -5.07 -5.11 -8.48
N VAL A 72 -3.92 -5.66 -8.12
CA VAL A 72 -3.70 -6.19 -6.79
C VAL A 72 -2.33 -5.75 -6.28
N THR A 73 -2.31 -5.27 -5.06
CA THR A 73 -1.08 -5.12 -4.27
C THR A 73 -1.20 -6.06 -3.09
N ALA A 74 -0.18 -6.84 -2.85
CA ALA A 74 -0.19 -7.81 -1.76
C ALA A 74 1.07 -7.67 -0.92
N VAL A 75 0.91 -7.78 0.39
CA VAL A 75 2.02 -7.69 1.34
C VAL A 75 1.79 -8.71 2.45
N GLN A 76 2.89 -9.28 2.93
CA GLN A 76 2.85 -10.11 4.12
C GLN A 76 3.49 -9.35 5.27
N VAL A 77 2.80 -9.27 6.38
CA VAL A 77 3.30 -8.64 7.61
C VAL A 77 3.32 -9.67 8.72
N THR A 78 4.18 -9.43 9.71
CA THR A 78 4.21 -10.28 10.91
C THR A 78 3.65 -9.45 12.06
N LEU A 79 2.52 -9.89 12.60
CA LEU A 79 1.85 -9.24 13.72
C LEU A 79 1.78 -10.22 14.87
N ALA A 80 2.31 -9.83 16.04
CA ALA A 80 2.35 -10.69 17.23
C ALA A 80 2.93 -12.09 16.93
N GLY A 81 3.99 -12.12 16.12
CA GLY A 81 4.66 -13.36 15.74
C GLY A 81 3.93 -14.20 14.70
N ARG A 82 2.84 -13.71 14.13
CA ARG A 82 2.06 -14.45 13.14
C ARG A 82 2.13 -13.76 11.77
N PRO A 83 2.35 -14.53 10.68
CA PRO A 83 2.30 -13.96 9.34
C PRO A 83 0.84 -13.69 8.94
N VAL A 84 0.61 -12.49 8.41
CA VAL A 84 -0.70 -12.07 7.91
C VAL A 84 -0.51 -11.55 6.50
N LYS A 85 -1.28 -12.06 5.56
CA LYS A 85 -1.27 -11.60 4.17
C LYS A 85 -2.38 -10.58 3.98
N ILE A 86 -2.02 -9.43 3.42
CA ILE A 86 -2.94 -8.33 3.20
C ILE A 86 -2.98 -8.04 1.71
N LEU A 87 -4.17 -7.88 1.19
CA LEU A 87 -4.39 -7.69 -0.22
C LEU A 87 -5.26 -6.47 -0.44
N ALA A 88 -4.85 -5.60 -1.36
CA ALA A 88 -5.65 -4.50 -1.85
C ALA A 88 -5.95 -4.76 -3.31
N ALA A 89 -7.23 -4.78 -3.68
CA ALA A 89 -7.65 -5.08 -5.02
C ALA A 89 -8.57 -3.99 -5.55
N TYR A 90 -8.41 -3.66 -6.83
CA TYR A 90 -9.22 -2.68 -7.53
C TYR A 90 -9.74 -3.28 -8.82
N LEU A 91 -11.06 -3.29 -8.96
CA LEU A 91 -11.77 -3.85 -10.12
C LEU A 91 -12.08 -2.79 -11.16
#